data_87d8a2dc7622b5b6f318772c27002a05
#
_entry.id   87d8a2dc7622b5b6f318772c27002a05
#
_cell.length_a   1.000
_cell.length_b   1.000
_cell.length_c   1.000
_cell.angle_alpha   90.00
_cell.angle_beta   90.00
_cell.angle_gamma   90.00
#
_symmetry.space_group_name_H-M   'P 1'
#
loop_
_entity.id
_entity.type
_entity.pdbx_description
1 polymer ?
#
loop_
_entity_poly.entity_id
_entity_poly.type
_entity_poly.pdbx_seq_one_letter_code
_entity_poly.pdbx_strand_id
1 'polypeptide(L)'
;MTALLRTALRAVALAAVATSGARAADDVQSTEAVGQAAIVGDLLAARDHAKDDALRNCVAQVATTVVTAATEADQAQLLSDKIYSHSVGYVRRFTILDDKQDGNTWVTKVRCEVSEAKLDEDLLAFGIAYRRAGLPRVLVLVAEQAINASQATGWWQGGGNTADLRVVENAFMDRMEKSGFTFVDAEVLQGKVKLESIGADPNVAQAREIGVKSGAELVVIGRAVAKPLGEIPIDNGTFYSSVANVSARAVRTDTGEVVAAAEFTSPAGKGFEQATAGRNALSEAGRMLAREMFSRVGKVWTREQSGVKRLSMKVKGVDDYGRLAAFKNALLRSVRGVKDVQERSMEDGLAELDVAVSTTAQAFATDLATRKFQGFTVKVRKVTANAVEVELK
;
A
#
# COMPACT_ATOMS: atom_id res chain seq x y z
N MET A 1 -71.27 26.12 34.06
CA MET A 1 -70.55 25.14 34.88
C MET A 1 -69.58 24.37 33.99
N THR A 2 -68.47 24.93 33.85
CA THR A 2 -67.09 24.51 33.89
C THR A 2 -66.76 23.10 33.34
N ALA A 3 -66.22 23.06 32.14
CA ALA A 3 -65.49 21.93 31.59
C ALA A 3 -64.08 22.38 31.19
N LEU A 4 -63.08 21.82 31.84
CA LEU A 4 -61.69 22.11 31.66
C LEU A 4 -61.11 21.38 30.41
N LEU A 5 -60.60 22.20 29.46
CA LEU A 5 -59.83 21.77 28.30
C LEU A 5 -58.41 21.35 28.75
N ARG A 6 -58.03 20.12 28.50
CA ARG A 6 -56.62 19.64 28.61
C ARG A 6 -56.05 19.54 27.21
N THR A 7 -55.24 20.50 26.84
CA THR A 7 -54.40 20.50 25.65
C THR A 7 -53.19 19.61 25.86
N ALA A 8 -53.10 18.53 25.12
CA ALA A 8 -51.91 17.66 25.07
C ALA A 8 -50.92 18.23 24.05
N LEU A 9 -49.81 18.75 24.53
CA LEU A 9 -48.67 19.20 23.73
C LEU A 9 -47.87 17.95 23.27
N ARG A 10 -47.96 17.57 22.00
CA ARG A 10 -47.08 16.55 21.39
C ARG A 10 -45.77 17.24 21.01
N ALA A 11 -44.71 16.94 21.77
CA ALA A 11 -43.34 17.27 21.40
C ALA A 11 -42.91 16.34 20.28
N VAL A 12 -42.73 16.87 19.08
CA VAL A 12 -42.02 16.17 17.98
C VAL A 12 -40.53 16.31 18.22
N ALA A 13 -39.91 15.25 18.68
CA ALA A 13 -38.44 15.15 18.74
C ALA A 13 -37.91 14.99 17.31
N LEU A 14 -37.36 16.07 16.76
CA LEU A 14 -36.58 16.03 15.51
C LEU A 14 -35.25 15.39 15.79
N ALA A 15 -35.10 14.09 15.48
CA ALA A 15 -33.83 13.41 15.48
C ALA A 15 -32.98 13.95 14.32
N ALA A 16 -32.04 14.84 14.64
CA ALA A 16 -31.00 15.26 13.72
C ALA A 16 -30.07 14.05 13.52
N VAL A 17 -30.23 13.35 12.39
CA VAL A 17 -29.25 12.40 11.91
C VAL A 17 -28.02 13.20 11.49
N ALA A 18 -27.04 13.28 12.39
CA ALA A 18 -25.71 13.74 12.05
C ALA A 18 -25.10 12.69 11.10
N THR A 19 -25.18 12.92 9.81
CA THR A 19 -24.35 12.24 8.83
C THR A 19 -22.91 12.67 9.09
N SER A 20 -22.21 11.89 9.89
CA SER A 20 -20.75 11.94 10.00
C SER A 20 -20.21 11.53 8.62
N GLY A 21 -20.05 12.51 7.74
CA GLY A 21 -19.19 12.33 6.59
C GLY A 21 -17.82 11.95 7.12
N ALA A 22 -17.44 10.68 6.97
CA ALA A 22 -16.08 10.26 7.13
C ALA A 22 -15.27 11.01 6.07
N ARG A 23 -14.80 12.21 6.42
CA ARG A 23 -13.66 12.82 5.76
C ARG A 23 -12.54 11.82 5.95
N ALA A 24 -11.98 11.31 4.85
CA ALA A 24 -10.69 10.67 4.88
C ALA A 24 -9.79 11.57 5.73
N ALA A 25 -9.32 11.04 6.85
CA ALA A 25 -8.38 11.76 7.68
C ALA A 25 -7.18 12.02 6.77
N ASP A 26 -7.00 13.27 6.39
CA ASP A 26 -5.81 13.72 5.69
C ASP A 26 -4.63 13.33 6.59
N ASP A 27 -3.78 12.45 6.10
CA ASP A 27 -2.57 11.98 6.80
C ASP A 27 -1.60 13.17 6.87
N VAL A 28 -1.82 14.02 7.89
CA VAL A 28 -1.04 15.24 8.15
C VAL A 28 -0.32 15.06 9.47
N GLN A 29 1.00 15.09 9.43
CA GLN A 29 1.82 15.07 10.64
C GLN A 29 2.17 16.48 11.06
N SER A 30 1.89 16.83 12.33
CA SER A 30 2.32 18.10 12.94
C SER A 30 3.69 17.92 13.59
N THR A 31 4.63 18.78 13.25
CA THR A 31 5.98 18.80 13.84
C THR A 31 6.47 20.22 14.06
N GLU A 32 7.48 20.41 14.92
CA GLU A 32 8.16 21.69 15.13
C GLU A 32 9.62 21.60 14.70
N ALA A 33 10.09 22.61 14.00
CA ALA A 33 11.49 22.68 13.59
C ALA A 33 12.04 24.10 13.71
N VAL A 34 13.34 24.16 13.81
CA VAL A 34 14.12 25.42 13.83
C VAL A 34 14.94 25.50 12.56
N GLY A 35 14.92 26.64 11.92
CA GLY A 35 15.79 26.97 10.80
C GLY A 35 16.65 28.18 11.12
N GLN A 36 17.78 28.26 10.43
CA GLN A 36 18.79 29.29 10.65
C GLN A 36 19.34 29.80 9.32
N ALA A 37 19.65 31.10 9.28
CA ALA A 37 20.36 31.69 8.16
C ALA A 37 21.31 32.79 8.61
N ALA A 38 22.50 32.84 8.03
CA ALA A 38 23.47 33.91 8.31
C ALA A 38 22.93 35.24 7.76
N ILE A 39 23.13 36.31 8.53
CA ILE A 39 22.80 37.68 8.12
C ILE A 39 23.98 38.22 7.29
N VAL A 40 23.80 38.23 5.96
CA VAL A 40 24.79 38.75 5.03
C VAL A 40 24.15 39.92 4.27
N GLY A 41 24.26 41.10 4.84
CA GLY A 41 23.78 42.36 4.29
C GLY A 41 22.28 42.62 4.48
N ASP A 42 21.39 41.77 4.00
CA ASP A 42 19.93 41.94 4.06
C ASP A 42 19.30 41.09 5.17
N LEU A 43 18.72 41.76 6.17
CA LEU A 43 18.04 41.13 7.29
C LEU A 43 16.76 40.41 6.87
N LEU A 44 16.00 40.95 5.91
CA LEU A 44 14.76 40.31 5.41
C LEU A 44 15.07 39.06 4.64
N ALA A 45 16.10 39.05 3.81
CA ALA A 45 16.55 37.84 3.11
C ALA A 45 17.02 36.77 4.10
N ALA A 46 17.76 37.10 5.14
CA ALA A 46 18.18 36.15 6.17
C ALA A 46 16.97 35.55 6.93
N ARG A 47 15.96 36.35 7.20
CA ARG A 47 14.70 35.89 7.81
C ARG A 47 13.95 34.92 6.93
N ASP A 48 13.80 35.21 5.64
CA ASP A 48 13.12 34.33 4.69
C ASP A 48 13.90 33.01 4.51
N HIS A 49 15.22 33.05 4.41
CA HIS A 49 16.06 31.87 4.35
C HIS A 49 15.97 31.01 5.62
N ALA A 50 15.94 31.63 6.81
CA ALA A 50 15.76 30.90 8.07
C ALA A 50 14.39 30.19 8.14
N LYS A 51 13.33 30.89 7.68
CA LYS A 51 11.99 30.30 7.58
C LYS A 51 11.99 29.10 6.61
N ASP A 52 12.57 29.24 5.43
CA ASP A 52 12.62 28.17 4.43
C ASP A 52 13.44 26.98 4.92
N ASP A 53 14.52 27.23 5.67
CA ASP A 53 15.29 26.19 6.33
C ASP A 53 14.49 25.47 7.42
N ALA A 54 13.69 26.22 8.22
CA ALA A 54 12.79 25.63 9.21
C ALA A 54 11.73 24.73 8.56
N LEU A 55 11.13 25.15 7.45
CA LEU A 55 10.16 24.33 6.69
C LEU A 55 10.82 23.06 6.11
N ARG A 56 12.06 23.19 5.61
CA ARG A 56 12.85 22.04 5.15
C ARG A 56 13.11 21.04 6.29
N ASN A 57 13.46 21.52 7.46
CA ASN A 57 13.71 20.71 8.64
C ASN A 57 12.43 20.02 9.15
N CYS A 58 11.24 20.66 9.02
CA CYS A 58 9.96 20.00 9.27
C CYS A 58 9.76 18.79 8.36
N VAL A 59 9.95 18.98 7.05
CA VAL A 59 9.78 17.89 6.07
C VAL A 59 10.82 16.79 6.30
N ALA A 60 12.07 17.14 6.62
CA ALA A 60 13.10 16.16 6.94
C ALA A 60 12.73 15.31 8.16
N GLN A 61 12.20 15.91 9.24
CA GLN A 61 11.73 15.16 10.41
C GLN A 61 10.62 14.18 10.09
N VAL A 62 9.66 14.57 9.26
CA VAL A 62 8.59 13.66 8.82
C VAL A 62 9.14 12.58 7.90
N ALA A 63 10.04 12.92 6.97
CA ALA A 63 10.70 11.96 6.10
C ALA A 63 11.48 10.88 6.88
N THR A 64 12.14 11.24 8.00
CA THR A 64 12.85 10.25 8.83
C THR A 64 11.93 9.25 9.51
N THR A 65 10.65 9.51 9.64
CA THR A 65 9.67 8.51 10.13
C THR A 65 9.36 7.44 9.08
N VAL A 66 9.56 7.76 7.80
CA VAL A 66 9.28 6.89 6.65
C VAL A 66 10.57 6.26 6.10
N VAL A 67 11.66 7.02 6.08
CA VAL A 67 12.97 6.60 5.55
C VAL A 67 13.85 6.14 6.70
N THR A 68 14.47 4.96 6.58
CA THR A 68 15.42 4.49 7.60
C THR A 68 16.71 5.32 7.58
N ALA A 69 17.36 5.50 8.74
CA ALA A 69 18.63 6.24 8.85
C ALA A 69 19.70 5.72 7.87
N ALA A 70 19.71 4.41 7.58
CA ALA A 70 20.62 3.83 6.60
C ALA A 70 20.26 4.23 5.16
N THR A 71 18.99 4.33 4.82
CA THR A 71 18.51 4.80 3.51
C THR A 71 18.77 6.30 3.36
N GLU A 72 18.58 7.08 4.43
CA GLU A 72 18.86 8.51 4.45
C GLU A 72 20.34 8.80 4.15
N ALA A 73 21.26 8.08 4.79
CA ALA A 73 22.70 8.25 4.55
C ALA A 73 23.11 7.88 3.11
N ASP A 74 22.57 6.78 2.56
CA ASP A 74 22.91 6.31 1.21
C ASP A 74 22.30 7.16 0.10
N GLN A 75 21.19 7.83 0.37
CA GLN A 75 20.41 8.57 -0.61
C GLN A 75 20.29 10.06 -0.27
N ALA A 76 21.16 10.56 0.62
CA ALA A 76 21.12 11.93 1.10
C ALA A 76 21.08 12.97 -0.03
N GLN A 77 21.84 12.76 -1.12
CA GLN A 77 21.84 13.66 -2.27
C GLN A 77 20.48 13.66 -2.98
N LEU A 78 19.91 12.47 -3.20
CA LEU A 78 18.61 12.33 -3.86
C LEU A 78 17.47 12.91 -3.02
N LEU A 79 17.49 12.70 -1.69
CA LEU A 79 16.57 13.32 -0.76
C LEU A 79 16.68 14.84 -0.77
N SER A 80 17.92 15.37 -0.75
CA SER A 80 18.17 16.80 -0.84
C SER A 80 17.62 17.41 -2.13
N ASP A 81 17.93 16.79 -3.28
CA ASP A 81 17.60 17.34 -4.61
C ASP A 81 16.11 17.20 -4.97
N LYS A 82 15.45 16.12 -4.51
CA LYS A 82 14.08 15.79 -4.93
C LYS A 82 13.03 16.10 -3.87
N ILE A 83 13.36 16.01 -2.61
CA ILE A 83 12.40 16.19 -1.50
C ILE A 83 12.66 17.52 -0.79
N TYR A 84 13.85 17.72 -0.23
CA TYR A 84 14.10 18.88 0.64
C TYR A 84 14.17 20.18 -0.13
N SER A 85 14.62 20.19 -1.39
CA SER A 85 14.57 21.38 -2.26
C SER A 85 13.14 21.83 -2.61
N HIS A 86 12.14 20.94 -2.47
CA HIS A 86 10.74 21.20 -2.75
C HIS A 86 9.86 21.15 -1.49
N SER A 87 10.44 21.36 -0.32
CA SER A 87 9.80 21.21 1.00
C SER A 87 8.49 21.98 1.15
N VAL A 88 8.39 23.20 0.61
CA VAL A 88 7.16 24.02 0.62
C VAL A 88 5.97 23.25 -0.01
N GLY A 89 6.21 22.37 -0.97
CA GLY A 89 5.17 21.58 -1.60
C GLY A 89 4.52 20.52 -0.70
N TYR A 90 5.17 20.12 0.39
CA TYR A 90 4.66 19.14 1.35
C TYR A 90 4.03 19.76 2.58
N VAL A 91 4.34 21.03 2.88
CA VAL A 91 3.79 21.76 4.02
C VAL A 91 2.44 22.35 3.64
N ARG A 92 1.36 21.87 4.28
CA ARG A 92 0.00 22.40 4.08
C ARG A 92 -0.23 23.71 4.80
N ARG A 93 0.30 23.81 6.01
CA ARG A 93 0.21 24.99 6.89
C ARG A 93 1.41 25.05 7.79
N PHE A 94 1.82 26.27 8.13
CA PHE A 94 2.80 26.50 9.18
C PHE A 94 2.43 27.71 10.02
N THR A 95 2.98 27.76 11.24
CA THR A 95 2.87 28.89 12.16
C THR A 95 4.26 29.18 12.73
N ILE A 96 4.68 30.44 12.66
CA ILE A 96 5.92 30.89 13.28
C ILE A 96 5.67 30.96 14.78
N LEU A 97 6.49 30.24 15.56
CA LEU A 97 6.42 30.21 17.03
C LEU A 97 7.41 31.18 17.67
N ASP A 98 8.59 31.33 17.05
CA ASP A 98 9.65 32.24 17.49
C ASP A 98 10.45 32.71 16.27
N ASP A 99 10.89 33.94 16.28
CA ASP A 99 11.55 34.57 15.13
C ASP A 99 12.44 35.70 15.66
N LYS A 100 13.76 35.47 15.71
CA LYS A 100 14.69 36.37 16.34
C LYS A 100 16.09 36.33 15.73
N GLN A 101 16.82 37.39 15.95
CA GLN A 101 18.24 37.47 15.67
C GLN A 101 19.05 36.90 16.85
N ASP A 102 20.02 36.05 16.56
CA ASP A 102 20.99 35.51 17.48
C ASP A 102 22.40 35.75 16.90
N GLY A 103 23.06 36.79 17.42
CA GLY A 103 24.34 37.23 16.87
C GLY A 103 24.26 37.64 15.40
N ASN A 104 25.01 36.95 14.54
CA ASN A 104 25.02 37.16 13.09
C ASN A 104 24.15 36.19 12.34
N THR A 105 23.20 35.53 13.03
CA THR A 105 22.31 34.53 12.47
C THR A 105 20.87 34.92 12.80
N TRP A 106 19.97 34.72 11.83
CA TRP A 106 18.55 34.77 12.08
C TRP A 106 18.03 33.34 12.37
N VAL A 107 17.23 33.21 13.42
CA VAL A 107 16.69 31.92 13.88
C VAL A 107 15.15 31.98 13.85
N THR A 108 14.54 31.07 13.13
CA THR A 108 13.08 30.99 13.05
C THR A 108 12.63 29.59 13.51
N LYS A 109 11.70 29.53 14.47
CA LYS A 109 11.06 28.33 14.93
C LYS A 109 9.65 28.27 14.37
N VAL A 110 9.29 27.16 13.73
CA VAL A 110 7.96 26.95 13.13
C VAL A 110 7.32 25.69 13.65
N ARG A 111 5.98 25.68 13.64
CA ARG A 111 5.17 24.46 13.70
C ARG A 111 4.57 24.24 12.33
N CYS A 112 4.78 23.06 11.76
CA CYS A 112 4.34 22.69 10.41
C CYS A 112 3.31 21.57 10.45
N GLU A 113 2.37 21.60 9.51
CA GLU A 113 1.50 20.50 9.14
C GLU A 113 1.99 19.95 7.80
N VAL A 114 2.67 18.79 7.82
CA VAL A 114 3.27 18.14 6.65
C VAL A 114 2.34 17.04 6.15
N SER A 115 2.07 17.00 4.85
CA SER A 115 1.28 15.93 4.21
C SER A 115 2.13 14.67 4.07
N GLU A 116 1.93 13.69 4.97
CA GLU A 116 2.60 12.39 4.88
C GLU A 116 2.26 11.68 3.56
N ALA A 117 1.00 11.69 3.15
CA ALA A 117 0.57 11.01 1.94
C ALA A 117 1.32 11.51 0.69
N LYS A 118 1.50 12.84 0.54
CA LYS A 118 2.21 13.42 -0.59
C LYS A 118 3.72 13.15 -0.50
N LEU A 119 4.28 13.23 0.69
CA LEU A 119 5.68 12.93 0.93
C LEU A 119 5.98 11.45 0.62
N ASP A 120 5.15 10.54 1.11
CA ASP A 120 5.23 9.11 0.81
C ASP A 120 5.12 8.84 -0.69
N GLU A 121 4.17 9.47 -1.38
CA GLU A 121 3.99 9.29 -2.83
C GLU A 121 5.27 9.66 -3.59
N ASP A 122 5.90 10.78 -3.24
CA ASP A 122 7.11 11.25 -3.92
C ASP A 122 8.35 10.45 -3.52
N LEU A 123 8.52 10.10 -2.24
CA LEU A 123 9.59 9.19 -1.79
C LEU A 123 9.53 7.86 -2.55
N LEU A 124 8.33 7.32 -2.71
CA LEU A 124 8.06 6.12 -3.47
C LEU A 124 8.35 6.31 -4.96
N ALA A 125 7.88 7.41 -5.55
CA ALA A 125 8.11 7.72 -6.96
C ALA A 125 9.60 7.81 -7.31
N PHE A 126 10.43 8.24 -6.36
CA PHE A 126 11.88 8.29 -6.50
C PHE A 126 12.60 7.00 -6.06
N GLY A 127 11.86 5.99 -5.58
CA GLY A 127 12.42 4.72 -5.11
C GLY A 127 13.26 4.84 -3.84
N ILE A 128 13.13 5.92 -3.09
CA ILE A 128 14.00 6.23 -1.93
C ILE A 128 13.73 5.29 -0.77
N ALA A 129 12.47 5.00 -0.46
CA ALA A 129 12.09 4.21 0.71
C ALA A 129 12.28 2.68 0.53
N TYR A 130 12.36 2.19 -0.71
CA TYR A 130 12.20 0.76 -1.01
C TYR A 130 13.41 0.08 -1.64
N ARG A 131 14.43 0.79 -2.09
CA ARG A 131 15.61 0.18 -2.74
C ARG A 131 16.32 -0.90 -1.92
N ARG A 132 16.18 -0.87 -0.59
CA ARG A 132 16.77 -1.88 0.31
C ARG A 132 15.79 -2.93 0.82
N ALA A 133 14.48 -2.71 0.68
CA ALA A 133 13.47 -3.60 1.23
C ALA A 133 13.23 -4.88 0.42
N GLY A 134 13.85 -5.00 -0.78
CA GLY A 134 13.53 -6.09 -1.69
C GLY A 134 12.04 -6.03 -2.05
N LEU A 135 11.68 -5.14 -2.98
CA LEU A 135 10.30 -5.02 -3.45
C LEU A 135 9.77 -6.36 -3.96
N PRO A 136 8.47 -6.66 -3.73
CA PRO A 136 7.91 -7.94 -4.15
C PRO A 136 7.90 -8.07 -5.67
N ARG A 137 8.04 -9.29 -6.15
CA ARG A 137 7.72 -9.63 -7.53
C ARG A 137 6.22 -9.67 -7.71
N VAL A 138 5.70 -8.89 -8.63
CA VAL A 138 4.27 -8.67 -8.83
C VAL A 138 3.79 -9.36 -10.10
N LEU A 139 2.67 -10.04 -10.01
CA LEU A 139 1.89 -10.50 -11.15
C LEU A 139 0.58 -9.70 -11.21
N VAL A 140 0.19 -9.25 -12.39
CA VAL A 140 -1.04 -8.47 -12.58
C VAL A 140 -2.04 -9.27 -13.41
N LEU A 141 -3.25 -9.40 -12.90
CA LEU A 141 -4.37 -10.09 -13.52
C LEU A 141 -5.61 -9.20 -13.41
N VAL A 142 -5.69 -8.20 -14.29
CA VAL A 142 -6.84 -7.29 -14.37
C VAL A 142 -7.63 -7.59 -15.64
N ALA A 143 -8.88 -8.04 -15.47
CA ALA A 143 -9.79 -8.22 -16.59
C ALA A 143 -10.29 -6.86 -17.09
N GLU A 144 -10.34 -6.68 -18.39
CA GLU A 144 -10.70 -5.41 -19.02
C GLU A 144 -11.99 -5.57 -19.84
N GLN A 145 -12.85 -4.56 -19.74
CA GLN A 145 -14.00 -4.41 -20.60
C GLN A 145 -13.85 -3.13 -21.42
N ALA A 146 -13.54 -3.29 -22.69
CA ALA A 146 -13.55 -2.17 -23.63
C ALA A 146 -14.96 -1.62 -23.82
N ILE A 147 -15.09 -0.39 -24.32
CA ILE A 147 -16.36 0.15 -24.79
C ILE A 147 -16.87 -0.76 -25.89
N ASN A 148 -18.14 -1.06 -25.90
CA ASN A 148 -18.82 -2.01 -26.80
C ASN A 148 -18.53 -3.49 -26.55
N ALA A 149 -17.72 -3.87 -25.58
CA ALA A 149 -17.61 -5.25 -25.13
C ALA A 149 -18.78 -5.60 -24.18
N SER A 150 -19.35 -6.79 -24.34
CA SER A 150 -20.47 -7.24 -23.51
C SER A 150 -20.05 -7.64 -22.11
N GLN A 151 -18.78 -8.01 -21.93
CA GLN A 151 -18.23 -8.48 -20.66
C GLN A 151 -16.75 -8.15 -20.50
N ALA A 152 -16.27 -8.14 -19.28
CA ALA A 152 -14.84 -8.03 -19.00
C ALA A 152 -14.16 -9.36 -19.32
N THR A 153 -13.00 -9.30 -19.97
CA THR A 153 -12.21 -10.47 -20.35
C THR A 153 -10.77 -10.26 -19.88
N GLY A 154 -10.20 -11.31 -19.28
CA GLY A 154 -8.77 -11.33 -18.98
C GLY A 154 -7.98 -11.89 -20.18
N TRP A 155 -6.79 -11.35 -20.44
CA TRP A 155 -5.90 -11.86 -21.49
C TRP A 155 -5.60 -13.37 -21.31
N TRP A 156 -5.70 -13.88 -20.10
CA TRP A 156 -5.46 -15.29 -19.74
C TRP A 156 -6.60 -16.24 -20.14
N GLN A 157 -7.75 -15.72 -20.54
CA GLN A 157 -8.90 -16.55 -20.94
C GLN A 157 -8.84 -17.02 -22.38
N GLY A 158 -7.92 -16.47 -23.19
CA GLY A 158 -7.83 -16.75 -24.63
C GLY A 158 -8.96 -16.10 -25.44
N GLY A 159 -8.86 -16.08 -26.77
CA GLY A 159 -9.98 -15.73 -27.65
C GLY A 159 -10.11 -14.27 -28.07
N GLY A 160 -9.04 -13.49 -28.06
CA GLY A 160 -9.05 -12.10 -28.56
C GLY A 160 -7.67 -11.59 -28.95
N ASN A 161 -7.62 -10.37 -29.49
CA ASN A 161 -6.35 -9.67 -29.67
C ASN A 161 -5.80 -9.31 -28.28
N THR A 162 -4.83 -10.07 -27.79
CA THR A 162 -4.29 -9.96 -26.43
C THR A 162 -3.70 -8.56 -26.14
N ALA A 163 -3.25 -7.84 -27.16
CA ALA A 163 -2.75 -6.48 -27.03
C ALA A 163 -3.83 -5.48 -26.57
N ASP A 164 -5.08 -5.71 -26.92
CA ASP A 164 -6.22 -4.86 -26.54
C ASP A 164 -6.75 -5.19 -25.12
N LEU A 165 -6.32 -6.30 -24.54
CA LEU A 165 -6.78 -6.79 -23.24
C LEU A 165 -5.76 -6.58 -22.11
N ARG A 166 -4.71 -5.78 -22.33
CA ARG A 166 -3.63 -5.53 -21.36
C ARG A 166 -3.32 -4.05 -21.17
N VAL A 167 -4.29 -3.18 -21.46
CA VAL A 167 -4.09 -1.72 -21.42
C VAL A 167 -3.85 -1.24 -19.99
N VAL A 168 -4.68 -1.69 -19.05
CA VAL A 168 -4.56 -1.36 -17.62
C VAL A 168 -3.28 -1.97 -17.04
N GLU A 169 -3.02 -3.23 -17.35
CA GLU A 169 -1.83 -3.96 -16.88
C GLU A 169 -0.54 -3.26 -17.35
N ASN A 170 -0.43 -2.95 -18.65
CA ASN A 170 0.74 -2.30 -19.20
C ASN A 170 0.96 -0.91 -18.60
N ALA A 171 -0.10 -0.11 -18.45
CA ALA A 171 -0.02 1.22 -17.84
C ALA A 171 0.32 1.15 -16.34
N PHE A 172 -0.17 0.13 -15.64
CA PHE A 172 0.18 -0.17 -14.27
C PHE A 172 1.67 -0.54 -14.14
N MET A 173 2.14 -1.49 -14.95
CA MET A 173 3.54 -1.95 -14.94
C MET A 173 4.51 -0.82 -15.28
N ASP A 174 4.26 -0.03 -16.35
CA ASP A 174 5.13 1.10 -16.73
C ASP A 174 5.29 2.11 -15.58
N ARG A 175 4.23 2.37 -14.84
CA ARG A 175 4.28 3.28 -13.69
C ARG A 175 5.03 2.71 -12.51
N MET A 176 4.82 1.42 -12.19
CA MET A 176 5.41 0.74 -11.02
C MET A 176 6.88 0.37 -11.25
N GLU A 177 7.26 0.00 -12.48
CA GLU A 177 8.64 -0.35 -12.84
C GLU A 177 9.60 0.80 -12.57
N LYS A 178 9.19 2.03 -12.89
CA LYS A 178 9.95 3.26 -12.60
C LYS A 178 10.24 3.45 -11.11
N SER A 179 9.48 2.79 -10.26
CA SER A 179 9.62 2.79 -8.80
C SER A 179 10.37 1.56 -8.27
N GLY A 180 10.93 0.74 -9.15
CA GLY A 180 11.80 -0.39 -8.81
C GLY A 180 11.09 -1.71 -8.55
N PHE A 181 9.78 -1.83 -8.83
CA PHE A 181 9.09 -3.12 -8.79
C PHE A 181 9.51 -4.01 -9.95
N THR A 182 9.54 -5.31 -9.71
CA THR A 182 9.77 -6.31 -10.74
C THR A 182 8.48 -7.10 -11.00
N PHE A 183 8.23 -7.37 -12.28
CA PHE A 183 7.03 -8.07 -12.69
C PHE A 183 7.33 -9.49 -13.17
N VAL A 184 6.42 -10.38 -12.89
CA VAL A 184 6.46 -11.74 -13.45
C VAL A 184 5.74 -11.69 -14.80
N ASP A 185 6.43 -12.12 -15.85
CA ASP A 185 5.82 -12.23 -17.16
C ASP A 185 4.71 -13.29 -17.14
N ALA A 186 3.60 -12.92 -17.71
CA ALA A 186 2.45 -13.79 -17.87
C ALA A 186 2.75 -15.08 -18.65
N GLU A 187 3.69 -15.04 -19.59
CA GLU A 187 4.12 -16.23 -20.36
C GLU A 187 4.71 -17.33 -19.45
N VAL A 188 5.30 -16.96 -18.31
CA VAL A 188 5.80 -17.94 -17.31
C VAL A 188 4.69 -18.85 -16.78
N LEU A 189 3.43 -18.42 -16.88
CA LEU A 189 2.27 -19.22 -16.46
C LEU A 189 1.83 -20.25 -17.50
N GLN A 190 2.25 -20.10 -18.76
CA GLN A 190 1.91 -21.06 -19.81
C GLN A 190 2.43 -22.45 -19.43
N GLY A 191 1.53 -23.43 -19.48
CA GLY A 191 1.83 -24.82 -19.10
C GLY A 191 1.92 -25.11 -17.61
N LYS A 192 1.98 -24.09 -16.72
CA LYS A 192 2.01 -24.26 -15.26
C LYS A 192 0.64 -24.17 -14.62
N VAL A 193 -0.25 -23.37 -15.20
CA VAL A 193 -1.62 -23.14 -14.72
C VAL A 193 -2.55 -23.29 -15.93
N LYS A 194 -3.72 -23.92 -15.73
CA LYS A 194 -4.80 -23.89 -16.71
C LYS A 194 -5.51 -22.53 -16.62
N LEU A 195 -4.88 -21.54 -17.23
CA LEU A 195 -5.36 -20.14 -17.15
C LEU A 195 -6.78 -19.98 -17.70
N GLU A 196 -7.13 -20.76 -18.72
CA GLU A 196 -8.46 -20.74 -19.35
C GLU A 196 -9.60 -21.13 -18.38
N SER A 197 -9.27 -21.87 -17.32
CA SER A 197 -10.23 -22.22 -16.26
C SER A 197 -10.45 -21.12 -15.22
N ILE A 198 -9.67 -20.04 -15.30
CA ILE A 198 -9.76 -18.91 -14.39
C ILE A 198 -10.71 -17.88 -15.00
N GLY A 199 -11.80 -17.56 -14.30
CA GLY A 199 -12.74 -16.53 -14.74
C GLY A 199 -12.11 -15.13 -14.83
N ALA A 200 -12.87 -14.19 -15.35
CA ALA A 200 -12.45 -12.78 -15.43
C ALA A 200 -12.21 -12.12 -14.04
N ASP A 201 -12.72 -12.72 -12.97
CA ASP A 201 -12.56 -12.23 -11.60
C ASP A 201 -11.99 -13.34 -10.70
N PRO A 202 -10.67 -13.56 -10.70
CA PRO A 202 -10.04 -14.55 -9.85
C PRO A 202 -10.30 -14.24 -8.36
N ASN A 203 -10.63 -15.28 -7.60
CA ASN A 203 -10.74 -15.13 -6.16
C ASN A 203 -9.34 -15.19 -5.46
N VAL A 204 -9.30 -14.90 -4.17
CA VAL A 204 -8.04 -14.88 -3.39
C VAL A 204 -7.31 -16.22 -3.42
N ALA A 205 -8.03 -17.35 -3.37
CA ALA A 205 -7.43 -18.69 -3.42
C ALA A 205 -6.78 -18.97 -4.77
N GLN A 206 -7.46 -18.61 -5.87
CA GLN A 206 -6.91 -18.71 -7.23
C GLN A 206 -5.70 -17.79 -7.43
N ALA A 207 -5.79 -16.52 -6.98
CA ALA A 207 -4.67 -15.58 -7.02
C ALA A 207 -3.44 -16.12 -6.29
N ARG A 208 -3.64 -16.73 -5.13
CA ARG A 208 -2.59 -17.36 -4.34
C ARG A 208 -1.95 -18.56 -5.07
N GLU A 209 -2.76 -19.44 -5.62
CA GLU A 209 -2.28 -20.59 -6.39
C GLU A 209 -1.45 -20.16 -7.61
N ILE A 210 -1.95 -19.18 -8.36
CA ILE A 210 -1.26 -18.60 -9.52
C ILE A 210 0.05 -17.97 -9.10
N GLY A 211 0.05 -17.18 -8.02
CA GLY A 211 1.23 -16.53 -7.50
C GLY A 211 2.32 -17.52 -7.11
N VAL A 212 1.97 -18.58 -6.38
CA VAL A 212 2.92 -19.64 -6.02
C VAL A 212 3.53 -20.30 -7.26
N LYS A 213 2.73 -20.62 -8.26
CA LYS A 213 3.18 -21.29 -9.51
C LYS A 213 4.01 -20.36 -10.41
N SER A 214 3.72 -19.06 -10.41
CA SER A 214 4.47 -18.06 -11.17
C SER A 214 5.75 -17.60 -10.47
N GLY A 215 5.83 -17.80 -9.15
CA GLY A 215 6.89 -17.26 -8.31
C GLY A 215 6.71 -15.77 -8.01
N ALA A 216 5.50 -15.22 -8.20
CA ALA A 216 5.15 -13.90 -7.73
C ALA A 216 4.93 -13.91 -6.21
N GLU A 217 5.35 -12.84 -5.53
CA GLU A 217 5.13 -12.66 -4.09
C GLU A 217 3.83 -11.90 -3.82
N LEU A 218 3.39 -11.14 -4.83
CA LEU A 218 2.15 -10.36 -4.81
C LEU A 218 1.40 -10.57 -6.12
N VAL A 219 0.09 -10.81 -6.05
CA VAL A 219 -0.78 -10.86 -7.23
C VAL A 219 -1.82 -9.76 -7.13
N VAL A 220 -1.86 -8.88 -8.11
CA VAL A 220 -2.92 -7.88 -8.26
C VAL A 220 -4.02 -8.48 -9.13
N ILE A 221 -5.19 -8.67 -8.55
CA ILE A 221 -6.40 -9.17 -9.23
C ILE A 221 -7.45 -8.08 -9.28
N GLY A 222 -8.19 -7.99 -10.37
CA GLY A 222 -9.25 -7.00 -10.48
C GLY A 222 -9.94 -6.93 -11.82
N ARG A 223 -10.77 -5.90 -11.96
CA ARG A 223 -11.53 -5.59 -13.15
C ARG A 223 -11.48 -4.10 -13.45
N ALA A 224 -11.41 -3.75 -14.72
CA ALA A 224 -11.54 -2.39 -15.23
C ALA A 224 -12.57 -2.35 -16.37
N VAL A 225 -13.55 -1.46 -16.26
CA VAL A 225 -14.68 -1.35 -17.19
C VAL A 225 -14.72 0.05 -17.78
N ALA A 226 -14.43 0.19 -19.07
CA ALA A 226 -14.57 1.46 -19.79
C ALA A 226 -16.05 1.79 -20.03
N LYS A 227 -16.42 3.04 -19.79
CA LYS A 227 -17.77 3.56 -20.00
C LYS A 227 -17.73 4.88 -20.76
N PRO A 228 -18.63 5.11 -21.72
CA PRO A 228 -18.74 6.43 -22.34
C PRO A 228 -19.18 7.46 -21.29
N LEU A 229 -18.57 8.64 -21.35
CA LEU A 229 -18.94 9.78 -20.49
C LEU A 229 -19.73 10.82 -21.28
N GLY A 230 -19.37 11.07 -22.53
CA GLY A 230 -20.06 12.01 -23.39
C GLY A 230 -19.33 12.27 -24.70
N GLU A 231 -19.98 13.07 -25.53
CA GLU A 231 -19.50 13.50 -26.84
C GLU A 231 -19.47 15.03 -26.90
N ILE A 232 -18.42 15.59 -27.48
CA ILE A 232 -18.22 17.01 -27.66
C ILE A 232 -18.12 17.26 -29.18
N PRO A 233 -19.14 17.90 -29.80
CA PRO A 233 -19.03 18.31 -31.20
C PRO A 233 -17.93 19.36 -31.39
N ILE A 234 -17.13 19.20 -32.42
CA ILE A 234 -16.10 20.17 -32.84
C ILE A 234 -16.29 20.45 -34.33
N ASP A 235 -15.67 21.52 -34.83
CA ASP A 235 -15.91 22.00 -36.19
C ASP A 235 -15.76 20.94 -37.30
N ASN A 236 -14.86 19.99 -37.14
CA ASN A 236 -14.57 18.92 -38.10
C ASN A 236 -14.82 17.50 -37.55
N GLY A 237 -15.77 17.31 -36.64
CA GLY A 237 -16.09 15.97 -36.16
C GLY A 237 -16.63 15.91 -34.71
N THR A 238 -16.45 14.78 -34.07
CA THR A 238 -16.86 14.55 -32.69
C THR A 238 -15.66 14.11 -31.85
N PHE A 239 -15.55 14.68 -30.67
CA PHE A 239 -14.56 14.31 -29.68
C PHE A 239 -15.24 13.52 -28.57
N TYR A 240 -14.80 12.28 -28.36
CA TYR A 240 -15.39 11.36 -27.39
C TYR A 240 -14.64 11.44 -26.05
N SER A 241 -15.40 11.31 -24.97
CA SER A 241 -14.88 11.23 -23.62
C SER A 241 -15.38 9.95 -22.94
N SER A 242 -14.52 9.27 -22.21
CA SER A 242 -14.80 8.00 -21.54
C SER A 242 -14.12 7.95 -20.17
N VAL A 243 -14.66 7.17 -19.26
CA VAL A 243 -14.04 6.85 -17.95
C VAL A 243 -13.92 5.33 -17.80
N ALA A 244 -13.08 4.88 -16.89
CA ALA A 244 -13.02 3.47 -16.52
C ALA A 244 -13.28 3.30 -15.02
N ASN A 245 -14.20 2.41 -14.66
CA ASN A 245 -14.42 1.98 -13.29
C ASN A 245 -13.49 0.81 -12.98
N VAL A 246 -12.75 0.92 -11.90
CA VAL A 246 -11.77 -0.08 -11.47
C VAL A 246 -12.10 -0.58 -10.08
N SER A 247 -12.00 -1.90 -9.90
CA SER A 247 -11.97 -2.56 -8.59
C SER A 247 -10.84 -3.58 -8.61
N ALA A 248 -9.87 -3.46 -7.71
CA ALA A 248 -8.73 -4.37 -7.66
C ALA A 248 -8.22 -4.60 -6.24
N ARG A 249 -7.55 -5.73 -6.05
CA ARG A 249 -6.94 -6.15 -4.77
C ARG A 249 -5.54 -6.69 -5.00
N ALA A 250 -4.62 -6.37 -4.11
CA ALA A 250 -3.28 -6.94 -4.07
C ALA A 250 -3.22 -8.04 -3.00
N VAL A 251 -2.93 -9.27 -3.41
CA VAL A 251 -2.98 -10.49 -2.59
C VAL A 251 -1.58 -11.04 -2.42
N ARG A 252 -1.16 -11.29 -1.21
CA ARG A 252 0.09 -12.01 -0.91
C ARG A 252 -0.06 -13.49 -1.28
N THR A 253 0.93 -14.02 -1.93
CA THR A 253 0.87 -15.42 -2.41
C THR A 253 1.13 -16.45 -1.31
N ASP A 254 1.92 -16.08 -0.30
CA ASP A 254 2.29 -16.96 0.82
C ASP A 254 1.18 -17.10 1.87
N THR A 255 0.55 -15.98 2.27
CA THR A 255 -0.47 -15.95 3.32
C THR A 255 -1.90 -15.92 2.78
N GLY A 256 -2.11 -15.37 1.57
CA GLY A 256 -3.43 -15.05 1.03
C GLY A 256 -4.01 -13.75 1.59
N GLU A 257 -3.23 -12.96 2.33
CA GLU A 257 -3.65 -11.69 2.87
C GLU A 257 -3.86 -10.66 1.75
N VAL A 258 -4.95 -9.89 1.83
CA VAL A 258 -5.17 -8.72 0.97
C VAL A 258 -4.46 -7.53 1.58
N VAL A 259 -3.33 -7.14 1.02
CA VAL A 259 -2.49 -6.04 1.53
C VAL A 259 -2.94 -4.68 1.05
N ALA A 260 -3.65 -4.63 -0.08
CA ALA A 260 -4.23 -3.41 -0.61
C ALA A 260 -5.50 -3.70 -1.40
N ALA A 261 -6.44 -2.78 -1.38
CA ALA A 261 -7.64 -2.79 -2.23
C ALA A 261 -7.90 -1.38 -2.74
N ALA A 262 -8.31 -1.25 -3.99
CA ALA A 262 -8.65 0.02 -4.61
C ALA A 262 -9.95 -0.11 -5.41
N GLU A 263 -10.81 0.90 -5.28
CA GLU A 263 -12.03 1.05 -6.07
C GLU A 263 -12.19 2.54 -6.41
N PHE A 264 -12.27 2.84 -7.70
CA PHE A 264 -12.38 4.22 -8.17
C PHE A 264 -12.87 4.30 -9.61
N THR A 265 -13.20 5.53 -10.05
CA THR A 265 -13.41 5.88 -11.45
C THR A 265 -12.19 6.67 -11.94
N SER A 266 -11.65 6.30 -13.11
CA SER A 266 -10.50 6.96 -13.69
C SER A 266 -10.78 8.41 -14.11
N PRO A 267 -9.75 9.24 -14.27
CA PRO A 267 -9.87 10.45 -15.08
C PRO A 267 -10.37 10.16 -16.50
N ALA A 268 -10.95 11.15 -17.14
CA ALA A 268 -11.51 10.97 -18.47
C ALA A 268 -10.43 10.73 -19.54
N GLY A 269 -10.54 9.60 -20.21
CA GLY A 269 -9.85 9.33 -21.47
C GLY A 269 -10.58 10.03 -22.63
N LYS A 270 -9.84 10.59 -23.57
CA LYS A 270 -10.37 11.37 -24.69
C LYS A 270 -9.83 10.87 -26.02
N GLY A 271 -10.61 11.01 -27.11
CA GLY A 271 -10.19 10.60 -28.44
C GLY A 271 -11.19 10.99 -29.52
N PHE A 272 -10.77 10.94 -30.77
CA PHE A 272 -11.63 11.18 -31.94
C PHE A 272 -12.54 9.98 -32.28
N GLU A 273 -12.28 8.85 -31.64
CA GLU A 273 -13.10 7.64 -31.72
C GLU A 273 -13.46 7.18 -30.32
N GLN A 274 -14.66 6.63 -30.15
CA GLN A 274 -15.15 6.14 -28.88
C GLN A 274 -14.26 5.02 -28.30
N ALA A 275 -13.76 4.11 -29.17
CA ALA A 275 -12.83 3.08 -28.79
C ALA A 275 -11.49 3.65 -28.25
N THR A 276 -10.97 4.66 -28.91
CA THR A 276 -9.74 5.36 -28.49
C THR A 276 -9.93 6.08 -27.15
N ALA A 277 -11.06 6.76 -26.96
CA ALA A 277 -11.39 7.39 -25.68
C ALA A 277 -11.49 6.36 -24.55
N GLY A 278 -12.12 5.20 -24.80
CA GLY A 278 -12.21 4.10 -23.85
C GLY A 278 -10.86 3.49 -23.51
N ARG A 279 -9.99 3.26 -24.49
CA ARG A 279 -8.62 2.76 -24.28
C ARG A 279 -7.79 3.75 -23.44
N ASN A 280 -7.90 5.05 -23.75
CA ASN A 280 -7.22 6.08 -22.96
C ASN A 280 -7.73 6.13 -21.51
N ALA A 281 -9.02 5.93 -21.28
CA ALA A 281 -9.59 5.82 -19.94
C ALA A 281 -9.04 4.60 -19.18
N LEU A 282 -8.93 3.43 -19.83
CA LEU A 282 -8.31 2.24 -19.24
C LEU A 282 -6.82 2.46 -18.93
N SER A 283 -6.10 3.16 -19.81
CA SER A 283 -4.69 3.51 -19.55
C SER A 283 -4.53 4.44 -18.34
N GLU A 284 -5.39 5.47 -18.23
CA GLU A 284 -5.41 6.33 -17.03
C GLU A 284 -5.78 5.54 -15.77
N ALA A 285 -6.72 4.60 -15.90
CA ALA A 285 -7.09 3.70 -14.81
C ALA A 285 -5.89 2.87 -14.32
N GLY A 286 -5.08 2.33 -15.23
CA GLY A 286 -3.86 1.60 -14.89
C GLY A 286 -2.84 2.46 -14.14
N ARG A 287 -2.62 3.69 -14.61
CA ARG A 287 -1.73 4.64 -13.93
C ARG A 287 -2.22 5.02 -12.54
N MET A 288 -3.52 5.23 -12.38
CA MET A 288 -4.13 5.54 -11.09
C MET A 288 -4.11 4.34 -10.15
N LEU A 289 -4.39 3.12 -10.66
CA LEU A 289 -4.30 1.89 -9.90
C LEU A 289 -2.89 1.68 -9.36
N ALA A 290 -1.86 1.94 -10.17
CA ALA A 290 -0.48 1.87 -9.73
C ALA A 290 -0.21 2.81 -8.54
N ARG A 291 -0.67 4.06 -8.59
CA ARG A 291 -0.50 5.01 -7.47
C ARG A 291 -1.18 4.52 -6.18
N GLU A 292 -2.45 4.09 -6.30
CA GLU A 292 -3.22 3.60 -5.15
C GLU A 292 -2.61 2.34 -4.51
N MET A 293 -2.22 1.37 -5.35
CA MET A 293 -1.61 0.13 -4.87
C MET A 293 -0.20 0.35 -4.32
N PHE A 294 0.58 1.21 -4.97
CA PHE A 294 1.95 1.48 -4.64
C PHE A 294 2.11 2.02 -3.20
N SER A 295 1.36 3.07 -2.85
CA SER A 295 1.38 3.65 -1.51
C SER A 295 1.05 2.61 -0.44
N ARG A 296 0.01 1.79 -0.66
CA ARG A 296 -0.47 0.80 0.32
C ARG A 296 0.46 -0.40 0.45
N VAL A 297 0.86 -0.99 -0.68
CA VAL A 297 1.81 -2.12 -0.71
C VAL A 297 3.14 -1.71 -0.10
N GLY A 298 3.61 -0.54 -0.48
CA GLY A 298 4.87 -0.02 0.01
C GLY A 298 4.89 0.17 1.52
N LYS A 299 3.87 0.78 2.11
CA LYS A 299 3.74 0.95 3.58
C LYS A 299 3.80 -0.39 4.31
N VAL A 300 3.12 -1.41 3.79
CA VAL A 300 3.14 -2.77 4.39
C VAL A 300 4.54 -3.37 4.29
N TRP A 301 5.17 -3.32 3.12
CA TRP A 301 6.50 -3.91 2.89
C TRP A 301 7.60 -3.24 3.71
N THR A 302 7.60 -1.91 3.80
CA THR A 302 8.59 -1.17 4.61
C THR A 302 8.41 -1.43 6.10
N ARG A 303 7.18 -1.44 6.58
CA ARG A 303 6.89 -1.74 7.99
C ARG A 303 7.36 -3.13 8.39
N GLU A 304 7.26 -4.10 7.49
CA GLU A 304 7.77 -5.46 7.70
C GLU A 304 9.29 -5.55 7.69
N GLN A 305 9.99 -4.65 6.97
CA GLN A 305 11.45 -4.66 6.92
C GLN A 305 12.10 -3.93 8.11
N SER A 306 11.45 -2.91 8.64
CA SER A 306 12.02 -2.03 9.67
C SER A 306 11.64 -2.40 11.11
N GLY A 307 10.76 -3.38 11.33
CA GLY A 307 10.21 -3.68 12.65
C GLY A 307 9.98 -5.15 12.96
N VAL A 308 9.12 -5.38 13.93
CA VAL A 308 8.63 -6.71 14.29
C VAL A 308 7.73 -7.23 13.16
N LYS A 309 8.19 -8.28 12.49
CA LYS A 309 7.44 -8.96 11.41
C LYS A 309 6.42 -9.91 12.01
N ARG A 310 5.27 -10.03 11.37
CA ARG A 310 4.29 -11.05 11.72
C ARG A 310 4.38 -12.21 10.71
N LEU A 311 4.76 -13.38 11.20
CA LEU A 311 4.83 -14.60 10.40
C LEU A 311 3.58 -15.43 10.65
N SER A 312 2.93 -15.88 9.58
CA SER A 312 1.92 -16.93 9.67
C SER A 312 2.60 -18.28 9.89
N MET A 313 2.27 -18.97 10.96
CA MET A 313 2.85 -20.29 11.25
C MET A 313 1.75 -21.35 11.27
N LYS A 314 1.93 -22.39 10.44
CA LYS A 314 1.10 -23.61 10.49
C LYS A 314 1.83 -24.70 11.23
N VAL A 315 1.22 -25.22 12.28
CA VAL A 315 1.77 -26.24 13.17
C VAL A 315 0.93 -27.50 13.06
N LYS A 316 1.50 -28.58 12.52
CA LYS A 316 0.90 -29.90 12.47
C LYS A 316 1.35 -30.76 13.67
N GLY A 317 0.55 -31.74 14.03
CA GLY A 317 0.84 -32.64 15.16
C GLY A 317 0.54 -32.00 16.52
N VAL A 318 -0.49 -31.15 16.55
CA VAL A 318 -1.01 -30.54 17.77
C VAL A 318 -2.25 -31.30 18.21
N ASP A 319 -2.07 -32.33 19.04
CA ASP A 319 -3.16 -33.25 19.39
C ASP A 319 -4.07 -32.66 20.49
N ASP A 320 -3.54 -31.75 21.31
CA ASP A 320 -4.28 -31.10 22.39
C ASP A 320 -3.80 -29.65 22.65
N TYR A 321 -4.62 -28.88 23.34
CA TYR A 321 -4.34 -27.48 23.66
C TYR A 321 -3.16 -27.31 24.63
N GLY A 322 -2.89 -28.27 25.50
CA GLY A 322 -1.72 -28.23 26.38
C GLY A 322 -0.40 -28.28 25.60
N ARG A 323 -0.35 -29.14 24.57
CA ARG A 323 0.79 -29.25 23.67
C ARG A 323 0.99 -27.97 22.89
N LEU A 324 -0.10 -27.33 22.40
CA LEU A 324 -0.03 -26.03 21.74
C LEU A 324 0.50 -24.94 22.67
N ALA A 325 -0.02 -24.88 23.89
CA ALA A 325 0.44 -23.90 24.89
C ALA A 325 1.90 -24.10 25.28
N ALA A 326 2.37 -25.34 25.41
CA ALA A 326 3.77 -25.64 25.62
C ALA A 326 4.65 -25.17 24.46
N PHE A 327 4.22 -25.41 23.22
CA PHE A 327 4.93 -24.95 22.03
C PHE A 327 4.98 -23.42 21.92
N LYS A 328 3.86 -22.72 22.15
CA LYS A 328 3.81 -21.24 22.18
C LYS A 328 4.78 -20.67 23.22
N ASN A 329 4.79 -21.24 24.42
CA ASN A 329 5.71 -20.83 25.49
C ASN A 329 7.19 -21.10 25.11
N ALA A 330 7.46 -22.23 24.46
CA ALA A 330 8.80 -22.58 24.01
C ALA A 330 9.29 -21.63 22.92
N LEU A 331 8.42 -21.21 21.97
CA LEU A 331 8.74 -20.18 20.98
C LEU A 331 9.13 -18.87 21.66
N LEU A 332 8.33 -18.37 22.58
CA LEU A 332 8.57 -17.10 23.29
C LEU A 332 9.88 -17.12 24.11
N ARG A 333 10.19 -18.23 24.77
CA ARG A 333 11.33 -18.31 25.67
C ARG A 333 12.65 -18.69 24.99
N SER A 334 12.57 -19.50 23.93
CA SER A 334 13.76 -20.18 23.41
C SER A 334 14.16 -19.74 22.01
N VAL A 335 13.25 -19.18 21.19
CA VAL A 335 13.57 -18.82 19.80
C VAL A 335 13.92 -17.34 19.72
N ARG A 336 15.08 -17.04 19.10
CA ARG A 336 15.57 -15.67 19.01
C ARG A 336 14.63 -14.79 18.18
N GLY A 337 14.38 -13.59 18.69
CA GLY A 337 13.64 -12.57 17.99
C GLY A 337 12.12 -12.73 18.05
N VAL A 338 11.58 -13.79 18.64
CA VAL A 338 10.14 -13.91 18.91
C VAL A 338 9.74 -12.89 19.97
N LYS A 339 8.73 -12.09 19.66
CA LYS A 339 8.19 -11.03 20.52
C LYS A 339 6.80 -11.37 21.04
N ASP A 340 6.00 -12.04 20.22
CA ASP A 340 4.62 -12.42 20.56
C ASP A 340 4.19 -13.63 19.73
N VAL A 341 3.25 -14.44 20.28
CA VAL A 341 2.65 -15.58 19.60
C VAL A 341 1.15 -15.59 19.86
N GLN A 342 0.37 -15.28 18.84
CA GLN A 342 -1.09 -15.28 18.90
C GLN A 342 -1.65 -16.50 18.16
N GLU A 343 -2.64 -17.14 18.73
CA GLU A 343 -3.37 -18.25 18.13
C GLU A 343 -4.51 -17.69 17.29
N ARG A 344 -4.65 -18.19 16.06
CA ARG A 344 -5.80 -17.90 15.18
C ARG A 344 -6.84 -19.00 15.23
N SER A 345 -6.38 -20.25 15.10
CA SER A 345 -7.25 -21.41 15.11
C SER A 345 -6.49 -22.66 15.54
N MET A 346 -7.23 -23.64 16.03
CA MET A 346 -6.76 -25.00 16.26
C MET A 346 -7.88 -25.96 15.89
N GLU A 347 -7.66 -26.82 14.90
CA GLU A 347 -8.63 -27.77 14.38
C GLU A 347 -7.90 -28.98 13.80
N ASP A 348 -8.41 -30.19 14.04
CA ASP A 348 -7.92 -31.45 13.44
C ASP A 348 -6.40 -31.68 13.53
N GLY A 349 -5.79 -31.36 14.64
CA GLY A 349 -4.33 -31.53 14.84
C GLY A 349 -3.48 -30.50 14.11
N LEU A 350 -4.09 -29.46 13.54
CA LEU A 350 -3.46 -28.31 12.89
C LEU A 350 -3.74 -27.05 13.71
N ALA A 351 -2.71 -26.31 14.09
CA ALA A 351 -2.85 -24.97 14.65
C ALA A 351 -2.30 -23.90 13.69
N GLU A 352 -2.99 -22.78 13.62
CA GLU A 352 -2.53 -21.57 12.92
C GLU A 352 -2.18 -20.50 13.95
N LEU A 353 -0.95 -20.01 13.88
CA LEU A 353 -0.40 -18.99 14.77
C LEU A 353 0.09 -17.77 14.00
N ASP A 354 -0.06 -16.61 14.59
CA ASP A 354 0.66 -15.39 14.22
C ASP A 354 1.84 -15.21 15.16
N VAL A 355 3.04 -15.26 14.62
CA VAL A 355 4.29 -15.11 15.37
C VAL A 355 4.94 -13.77 15.03
N ALA A 356 5.01 -12.89 16.01
CA ALA A 356 5.70 -11.61 15.87
C ALA A 356 7.21 -11.79 16.10
N VAL A 357 8.02 -11.56 15.08
CA VAL A 357 9.48 -11.75 15.12
C VAL A 357 10.25 -10.50 14.70
N SER A 358 11.41 -10.27 15.31
CA SER A 358 12.34 -9.19 14.92
C SER A 358 13.45 -9.68 13.98
N THR A 359 13.22 -10.80 13.28
CA THR A 359 14.18 -11.41 12.36
C THR A 359 13.48 -11.84 11.07
N THR A 360 14.23 -12.32 10.06
CA THR A 360 13.63 -12.87 8.85
C THR A 360 13.02 -14.25 9.11
N ALA A 361 12.01 -14.63 8.31
CA ALA A 361 11.40 -15.96 8.40
C ALA A 361 12.42 -17.09 8.22
N GLN A 362 13.43 -16.89 7.37
CA GLN A 362 14.51 -17.85 7.17
C GLN A 362 15.39 -18.00 8.42
N ALA A 363 15.80 -16.89 9.03
CA ALA A 363 16.61 -16.91 10.25
C ALA A 363 15.82 -17.51 11.42
N PHE A 364 14.54 -17.18 11.55
CA PHE A 364 13.62 -17.76 12.51
C PHE A 364 13.47 -19.29 12.32
N ALA A 365 13.25 -19.74 11.09
CA ALA A 365 13.11 -21.16 10.76
C ALA A 365 14.40 -21.94 11.01
N THR A 366 15.57 -21.34 10.73
CA THR A 366 16.87 -21.94 11.00
C THR A 366 17.11 -22.10 12.51
N ASP A 367 16.83 -21.04 13.30
CA ASP A 367 16.95 -21.12 14.75
C ASP A 367 15.98 -22.16 15.34
N LEU A 368 14.73 -22.21 14.85
CA LEU A 368 13.71 -23.16 15.25
C LEU A 368 14.13 -24.62 14.94
N ALA A 369 14.68 -24.87 13.76
CA ALA A 369 15.09 -26.22 13.33
C ALA A 369 16.29 -26.78 14.09
N THR A 370 17.15 -25.90 14.61
CA THR A 370 18.37 -26.29 15.31
C THR A 370 18.19 -26.43 16.82
N ARG A 371 17.05 -25.96 17.38
CA ARG A 371 16.80 -26.02 18.83
C ARG A 371 16.24 -27.33 19.29
N LYS A 372 16.64 -27.70 20.50
CA LYS A 372 16.05 -28.82 21.24
C LYS A 372 14.98 -28.26 22.19
N PHE A 373 13.79 -28.78 22.08
CA PHE A 373 12.67 -28.46 22.97
C PHE A 373 12.39 -29.61 23.94
N GLN A 374 11.90 -29.29 25.13
CA GLN A 374 11.48 -30.32 26.08
C GLN A 374 10.09 -30.84 25.71
N GLY A 375 9.96 -32.15 25.52
CA GLY A 375 8.67 -32.81 25.28
C GLY A 375 8.21 -32.89 23.83
N PHE A 376 8.90 -32.27 22.87
CA PHE A 376 8.59 -32.38 21.44
C PHE A 376 9.81 -32.07 20.56
N THR A 377 9.75 -32.56 19.33
CA THR A 377 10.71 -32.22 18.28
C THR A 377 10.02 -31.41 17.19
N VAL A 378 10.66 -30.34 16.73
CA VAL A 378 10.12 -29.48 15.68
C VAL A 378 10.80 -29.78 14.35
N LYS A 379 10.00 -30.10 13.35
CA LYS A 379 10.49 -30.28 11.97
C LYS A 379 9.93 -29.15 11.07
N VAL A 380 10.79 -28.28 10.59
CA VAL A 380 10.42 -27.26 9.60
C VAL A 380 10.16 -27.94 8.26
N ARG A 381 8.99 -27.71 7.69
CA ARG A 381 8.53 -28.30 6.42
C ARG A 381 8.61 -27.34 5.24
N LYS A 382 8.25 -26.09 5.47
CA LYS A 382 8.24 -25.05 4.44
C LYS A 382 8.54 -23.70 5.06
N VAL A 383 9.26 -22.86 4.33
CA VAL A 383 9.57 -21.49 4.70
C VAL A 383 9.33 -20.59 3.48
N THR A 384 8.59 -19.51 3.67
CA THR A 384 8.45 -18.42 2.72
C THR A 384 8.85 -17.11 3.40
N ALA A 385 8.77 -15.98 2.72
CA ALA A 385 9.12 -14.68 3.29
C ALA A 385 8.31 -14.34 4.56
N ASN A 386 7.06 -14.80 4.66
CA ASN A 386 6.14 -14.43 5.74
C ASN A 386 5.33 -15.61 6.32
N ALA A 387 5.67 -16.84 5.94
CA ALA A 387 5.01 -18.01 6.48
C ALA A 387 6.02 -19.15 6.73
N VAL A 388 5.76 -19.93 7.81
CA VAL A 388 6.53 -21.10 8.18
C VAL A 388 5.59 -22.26 8.49
N GLU A 389 5.81 -23.42 7.89
CA GLU A 389 5.08 -24.65 8.22
C GLU A 389 5.98 -25.58 9.01
N VAL A 390 5.50 -26.05 10.14
CA VAL A 390 6.22 -26.98 11.02
C VAL A 390 5.35 -28.18 11.39
N GLU A 391 6.03 -29.23 11.79
CA GLU A 391 5.41 -30.45 12.36
C GLU A 391 6.04 -30.72 13.73
N LEU A 392 5.19 -30.91 14.72
CA LEU A 392 5.57 -31.38 16.08
C LEU A 392 5.51 -32.90 16.13
N LYS A 393 6.56 -33.49 16.65
CA LYS A 393 6.68 -34.94 16.91
C LYS A 393 6.96 -35.20 18.38
#